data_67c0d058e942df01a4463ce3fbf24d14
#
_entry.id   67c0d058e942df01a4463ce3fbf24d14
#
_cell.length_a   1.000
_cell.length_b   1.000
_cell.length_c   1.000
_cell.angle_alpha   90.00
_cell.angle_beta   90.00
_cell.angle_gamma   90.00
#
_symmetry.space_group_name_H-M   'P 1'
#
loop_
_entity.id
_entity.type
_entity.pdbx_description
1 polymer ?
#
loop_
_entity_poly.entity_id
_entity_poly.type
_entity_poly.pdbx_seq_one_letter_code
_entity_poly.pdbx_strand_id
1 'polypeptide(L)'
;MIRLLPWLNVVTLGGRSIIDQGLGAVGPVVGELREALAEHRMLILTGPGIRARHILGVGLDLGLPTGVLAGLTSVEAEQNGHLIAALLAAEGVSYLPHTAVGHQLAVHLAASRAVVSHGYPPYGLYEFPPEVGKIPPHRTDTGAFLLADAYGAARTIYVKDVDGVFTSDPVAADGSRAELIPRVGATELLAMNLDTLPVDALLLALMSRAKHVTEIQIVNGRTPGNITKALQGEHVGTIIHVD
;
A
#
# COMPACT_ATOMS: atom_id res chain seq x y z
N MET A 1 7.74 -12.83 19.71
CA MET A 1 6.79 -13.46 18.76
C MET A 1 7.56 -13.90 17.51
N ILE A 2 7.20 -15.02 16.88
CA ILE A 2 7.93 -15.55 15.70
C ILE A 2 7.54 -14.72 14.47
N ARG A 3 8.55 -14.17 13.77
CA ARG A 3 8.38 -13.55 12.44
C ARG A 3 8.50 -14.64 11.37
N LEU A 4 7.53 -14.73 10.47
CA LEU A 4 7.51 -15.77 9.43
C LEU A 4 8.53 -15.47 8.32
N LEU A 5 8.59 -14.23 7.86
CA LEU A 5 9.47 -13.76 6.79
C LEU A 5 10.22 -12.48 7.20
N PRO A 6 11.16 -12.56 8.17
CA PRO A 6 11.81 -11.36 8.76
C PRO A 6 12.69 -10.57 7.79
N TRP A 7 12.93 -11.10 6.60
CA TRP A 7 13.71 -10.48 5.51
C TRP A 7 12.81 -9.87 4.42
N LEU A 8 11.48 -10.02 4.54
CA LEU A 8 10.53 -9.53 3.54
C LEU A 8 10.42 -8.00 3.63
N ASN A 9 10.44 -7.34 2.48
CA ASN A 9 10.05 -5.96 2.34
C ASN A 9 8.67 -5.91 1.68
N VAL A 10 7.72 -5.19 2.27
CA VAL A 10 6.41 -4.93 1.68
C VAL A 10 6.43 -3.55 1.08
N VAL A 11 6.22 -3.46 -0.24
CA VAL A 11 6.22 -2.21 -1.00
C VAL A 11 4.86 -2.01 -1.64
N THR A 12 4.15 -0.97 -1.23
CA THR A 12 2.78 -0.68 -1.71
C THR A 12 2.82 0.45 -2.72
N LEU A 13 2.37 0.18 -3.94
CA LEU A 13 2.27 1.16 -5.01
C LEU A 13 0.87 1.78 -5.02
N GLY A 14 0.79 3.09 -4.84
CA GLY A 14 -0.47 3.81 -4.91
C GLY A 14 -1.11 3.71 -6.29
N GLY A 15 -2.35 3.21 -6.37
CA GLY A 15 -3.06 3.09 -7.64
C GLY A 15 -3.21 4.45 -8.33
N ARG A 16 -3.86 5.41 -7.66
CA ARG A 16 -4.09 6.75 -8.19
C ARG A 16 -2.83 7.59 -8.32
N SER A 17 -1.97 7.51 -7.31
CA SER A 17 -0.78 8.37 -7.21
C SER A 17 0.36 7.93 -8.11
N ILE A 18 0.46 6.64 -8.44
CA ILE A 18 1.56 6.08 -9.24
C ILE A 18 1.02 5.42 -10.51
N ILE A 19 0.17 4.37 -10.39
CA ILE A 19 -0.17 3.51 -11.53
C ILE A 19 -1.02 4.25 -12.56
N ASP A 20 -2.03 5.00 -12.13
CA ASP A 20 -2.91 5.78 -13.02
C ASP A 20 -2.18 6.95 -13.70
N GLN A 21 -0.98 7.32 -13.23
CA GLN A 21 -0.15 8.38 -13.85
C GLN A 21 0.63 7.88 -15.08
N GLY A 22 0.51 6.59 -15.41
CA GLY A 22 1.10 6.00 -16.62
C GLY A 22 2.63 5.93 -16.59
N LEU A 23 3.22 5.84 -17.79
CA LEU A 23 4.64 5.54 -17.98
C LEU A 23 5.58 6.51 -17.22
N GLY A 24 5.22 7.79 -17.16
CA GLY A 24 6.08 8.81 -16.54
C GLY A 24 6.26 8.62 -15.03
N ALA A 25 5.32 7.97 -14.34
CA ALA A 25 5.44 7.63 -12.92
C ALA A 25 5.79 6.15 -12.71
N VAL A 26 5.16 5.25 -13.46
CA VAL A 26 5.38 3.80 -13.32
C VAL A 26 6.79 3.39 -13.77
N GLY A 27 7.29 3.97 -14.88
CA GLY A 27 8.59 3.61 -15.45
C GLY A 27 9.75 3.74 -14.46
N PRO A 28 9.97 4.91 -13.85
CA PRO A 28 11.00 5.09 -12.83
C PRO A 28 10.83 4.15 -11.62
N VAL A 29 9.60 4.01 -11.10
CA VAL A 29 9.31 3.11 -9.96
C VAL A 29 9.66 1.65 -10.30
N VAL A 30 9.24 1.16 -11.47
CA VAL A 30 9.56 -0.20 -11.92
C VAL A 30 11.07 -0.36 -12.13
N GLY A 31 11.76 0.68 -12.63
CA GLY A 31 13.23 0.70 -12.77
C GLY A 31 13.92 0.49 -11.42
N GLU A 32 13.57 1.28 -10.40
CA GLU A 32 14.14 1.13 -9.04
C GLU A 32 13.81 -0.24 -8.43
N LEU A 33 12.57 -0.72 -8.58
CA LEU A 33 12.19 -2.04 -8.07
C LEU A 33 13.00 -3.16 -8.74
N ARG A 34 13.24 -3.07 -10.06
CA ARG A 34 14.03 -4.02 -10.82
C ARG A 34 15.47 -4.09 -10.30
N GLU A 35 16.10 -2.95 -10.09
CA GLU A 35 17.46 -2.87 -9.54
C GLU A 35 17.50 -3.43 -8.10
N ALA A 36 16.50 -3.10 -7.29
CA ALA A 36 16.39 -3.56 -5.90
C ALA A 36 16.23 -5.09 -5.78
N LEU A 37 15.76 -5.80 -6.82
CA LEU A 37 15.69 -7.26 -6.83
C LEU A 37 17.04 -7.95 -6.66
N ALA A 38 18.16 -7.27 -6.94
CA ALA A 38 19.50 -7.82 -6.72
C ALA A 38 19.76 -8.13 -5.23
N GLU A 39 19.23 -7.32 -4.32
CA GLU A 39 19.54 -7.38 -2.89
C GLU A 39 18.32 -7.69 -2.01
N HIS A 40 17.12 -7.29 -2.44
CA HIS A 40 15.91 -7.34 -1.61
C HIS A 40 14.91 -8.39 -2.11
N ARG A 41 14.20 -9.01 -1.16
CA ARG A 41 13.01 -9.79 -1.46
C ARG A 41 11.77 -8.98 -1.11
N MET A 42 10.81 -8.94 -2.03
CA MET A 42 9.69 -8.02 -1.95
C MET A 42 8.34 -8.68 -2.19
N LEU A 43 7.34 -8.27 -1.41
CA LEU A 43 5.94 -8.36 -1.76
C LEU A 43 5.51 -6.98 -2.25
N ILE A 44 5.25 -6.86 -3.54
CA ILE A 44 4.81 -5.62 -4.17
C ILE A 44 3.28 -5.63 -4.21
N LEU A 45 2.65 -4.64 -3.60
CA LEU A 45 1.20 -4.56 -3.50
C LEU A 45 0.67 -3.36 -4.28
N THR A 46 -0.43 -3.55 -5.00
CA THR A 46 -1.04 -2.51 -5.83
C THR A 46 -2.39 -2.06 -5.29
N GLY A 47 -2.67 -0.76 -5.45
CA GLY A 47 -3.98 -0.19 -5.18
C GLY A 47 -4.86 -0.12 -6.43
N PRO A 48 -6.20 0.05 -6.27
CA PRO A 48 -7.16 -0.02 -7.37
C PRO A 48 -7.15 1.22 -8.28
N GLY A 49 -6.63 2.35 -7.81
CA GLY A 49 -6.61 3.58 -8.61
C GLY A 49 -7.96 4.28 -8.74
N ILE A 50 -8.09 5.10 -9.79
CA ILE A 50 -9.29 5.93 -10.02
C ILE A 50 -10.51 5.11 -10.42
N ARG A 51 -10.30 3.94 -11.04
CA ARG A 51 -11.39 3.07 -11.50
C ARG A 51 -12.28 2.58 -10.34
N ALA A 52 -11.69 2.42 -9.14
CA ALA A 52 -12.44 2.08 -7.95
C ALA A 52 -13.57 3.07 -7.64
N ARG A 53 -13.40 4.35 -7.94
CA ARG A 53 -14.45 5.35 -7.70
C ARG A 53 -15.66 5.11 -8.58
N HIS A 54 -15.45 4.73 -9.82
CA HIS A 54 -16.52 4.43 -10.75
C HIS A 54 -17.32 3.21 -10.31
N ILE A 55 -16.65 2.08 -10.05
CA ILE A 55 -17.32 0.85 -9.64
C ILE A 55 -18.00 0.97 -8.27
N LEU A 56 -17.39 1.69 -7.34
CA LEU A 56 -18.02 2.01 -6.05
C LEU A 56 -19.29 2.86 -6.24
N GLY A 57 -19.24 3.89 -7.11
CA GLY A 57 -20.40 4.72 -7.42
C GLY A 57 -21.57 3.89 -7.96
N VAL A 58 -21.32 3.04 -8.95
CA VAL A 58 -22.33 2.13 -9.52
C VAL A 58 -22.86 1.17 -8.45
N GLY A 59 -21.99 0.57 -7.66
CA GLY A 59 -22.39 -0.38 -6.62
C GLY A 59 -23.22 0.27 -5.50
N LEU A 60 -22.88 1.50 -5.12
CA LEU A 60 -23.65 2.29 -4.14
C LEU A 60 -25.05 2.62 -4.68
N ASP A 61 -25.13 3.04 -5.94
CA ASP A 61 -26.42 3.34 -6.61
C ASP A 61 -27.32 2.10 -6.70
N LEU A 62 -26.73 0.92 -6.93
CA LEU A 62 -27.42 -0.36 -6.92
C LEU A 62 -27.76 -0.88 -5.51
N GLY A 63 -27.35 -0.20 -4.45
CA GLY A 63 -27.59 -0.63 -3.08
C GLY A 63 -26.84 -1.90 -2.68
N LEU A 64 -25.64 -2.14 -3.24
CA LEU A 64 -24.87 -3.35 -2.95
C LEU A 64 -24.31 -3.34 -1.52
N PRO A 65 -24.21 -4.52 -0.89
CA PRO A 65 -23.58 -4.65 0.43
C PRO A 65 -22.10 -4.24 0.43
N THR A 66 -21.63 -3.71 1.54
CA THR A 66 -20.24 -3.22 1.72
C THR A 66 -19.18 -4.28 1.36
N GLY A 67 -19.39 -5.55 1.73
CA GLY A 67 -18.47 -6.64 1.35
C GLY A 67 -18.39 -6.88 -0.16
N VAL A 68 -19.50 -6.72 -0.90
CA VAL A 68 -19.51 -6.79 -2.37
C VAL A 68 -18.73 -5.62 -2.96
N LEU A 69 -18.91 -4.40 -2.42
CA LEU A 69 -18.16 -3.22 -2.86
C LEU A 69 -16.64 -3.40 -2.63
N ALA A 70 -16.25 -4.00 -1.51
CA ALA A 70 -14.86 -4.35 -1.25
C ALA A 70 -14.31 -5.33 -2.30
N GLY A 71 -15.07 -6.40 -2.60
CA GLY A 71 -14.72 -7.37 -3.63
C GLY A 71 -14.54 -6.74 -5.02
N LEU A 72 -15.49 -5.92 -5.45
CA LEU A 72 -15.41 -5.22 -6.73
C LEU A 72 -14.18 -4.30 -6.82
N THR A 73 -13.88 -3.58 -5.75
CA THR A 73 -12.71 -2.71 -5.70
C THR A 73 -11.40 -3.50 -5.71
N SER A 74 -11.37 -4.70 -5.12
CA SER A 74 -10.20 -5.57 -5.13
C SER A 74 -9.83 -6.06 -6.53
N VAL A 75 -10.83 -6.31 -7.41
CA VAL A 75 -10.59 -6.70 -8.80
C VAL A 75 -9.86 -5.58 -9.57
N GLU A 76 -10.18 -4.32 -9.29
CA GLU A 76 -9.45 -3.19 -9.90
C GLU A 76 -7.98 -3.13 -9.42
N ALA A 77 -7.74 -3.45 -8.15
CA ALA A 77 -6.37 -3.54 -7.63
C ALA A 77 -5.62 -4.74 -8.24
N GLU A 78 -6.29 -5.86 -8.47
CA GLU A 78 -5.75 -7.04 -9.15
C GLU A 78 -5.30 -6.71 -10.58
N GLN A 79 -6.11 -5.99 -11.36
CA GLN A 79 -5.71 -5.55 -12.70
C GLN A 79 -4.40 -4.75 -12.68
N ASN A 80 -4.26 -3.84 -11.72
CA ASN A 80 -3.02 -3.10 -11.53
C ASN A 80 -1.85 -4.00 -11.13
N GLY A 81 -2.11 -5.04 -10.33
CA GLY A 81 -1.13 -6.07 -9.99
C GLY A 81 -0.61 -6.80 -11.23
N HIS A 82 -1.49 -7.21 -12.12
CA HIS A 82 -1.10 -7.82 -13.39
C HIS A 82 -0.27 -6.89 -14.28
N LEU A 83 -0.57 -5.57 -14.32
CA LEU A 83 0.24 -4.59 -15.03
C LEU A 83 1.68 -4.55 -14.49
N ILE A 84 1.85 -4.43 -13.17
CA ILE A 84 3.19 -4.37 -12.56
C ILE A 84 3.93 -5.70 -12.74
N ALA A 85 3.27 -6.85 -12.57
CA ALA A 85 3.87 -8.15 -12.79
C ALA A 85 4.34 -8.32 -14.25
N ALA A 86 3.56 -7.86 -15.22
CA ALA A 86 3.93 -7.90 -16.64
C ALA A 86 5.20 -7.06 -16.91
N LEU A 87 5.35 -5.88 -16.27
CA LEU A 87 6.52 -5.03 -16.42
C LEU A 87 7.80 -5.60 -15.75
N LEU A 88 7.63 -6.52 -14.79
CA LEU A 88 8.73 -7.19 -14.07
C LEU A 88 8.86 -8.67 -14.45
N ALA A 89 8.17 -9.13 -15.50
CA ALA A 89 8.15 -10.55 -15.87
C ALA A 89 9.52 -11.08 -16.30
N ALA A 90 10.35 -10.25 -16.92
CA ALA A 90 11.71 -10.62 -17.33
C ALA A 90 12.60 -10.98 -16.14
N GLU A 91 12.32 -10.43 -14.96
CA GLU A 91 13.01 -10.71 -13.70
C GLU A 91 12.42 -11.92 -12.95
N GLY A 92 11.50 -12.66 -13.56
CA GLY A 92 10.82 -13.82 -12.97
C GLY A 92 9.76 -13.45 -11.93
N VAL A 93 9.34 -12.20 -11.87
CA VAL A 93 8.27 -11.73 -10.97
C VAL A 93 6.92 -12.13 -11.56
N SER A 94 6.07 -12.71 -10.72
CA SER A 94 4.71 -13.12 -11.10
C SER A 94 3.66 -12.47 -10.21
N TYR A 95 2.44 -12.40 -10.72
CA TYR A 95 1.28 -12.03 -9.92
C TYR A 95 0.80 -13.23 -9.10
N LEU A 96 0.50 -12.99 -7.83
CA LEU A 96 -0.10 -13.96 -6.91
C LEU A 96 -1.46 -13.41 -6.45
N PRO A 97 -2.57 -14.12 -6.67
CA PRO A 97 -3.87 -13.70 -6.17
C PRO A 97 -3.86 -13.46 -4.66
N HIS A 98 -4.48 -12.40 -4.21
CA HIS A 98 -4.48 -12.03 -2.79
C HIS A 98 -4.92 -13.16 -1.88
N THR A 99 -5.94 -13.92 -2.27
CA THR A 99 -6.43 -15.10 -1.54
C THR A 99 -5.41 -16.22 -1.40
N ALA A 100 -4.40 -16.27 -2.28
CA ALA A 100 -3.34 -17.27 -2.24
C ALA A 100 -2.10 -16.81 -1.45
N VAL A 101 -1.99 -15.52 -1.12
CA VAL A 101 -0.82 -14.96 -0.41
C VAL A 101 -0.55 -15.72 0.89
N GLY A 102 -1.58 -15.98 1.70
CA GLY A 102 -1.46 -16.68 2.98
C GLY A 102 -0.86 -18.10 2.89
N HIS A 103 -0.98 -18.76 1.74
CA HIS A 103 -0.55 -20.15 1.56
C HIS A 103 0.66 -20.31 0.64
N GLN A 104 0.88 -19.38 -0.28
CA GLN A 104 1.82 -19.57 -1.39
C GLN A 104 2.97 -18.55 -1.42
N LEU A 105 2.88 -17.43 -0.69
CA LEU A 105 3.88 -16.37 -0.76
C LEU A 105 5.30 -16.89 -0.50
N ALA A 106 5.50 -17.68 0.55
CA ALA A 106 6.82 -18.20 0.89
C ALA A 106 7.39 -19.11 -0.21
N VAL A 107 6.53 -19.91 -0.88
CA VAL A 107 6.91 -20.79 -1.98
C VAL A 107 7.34 -19.98 -3.21
N HIS A 108 6.55 -18.97 -3.58
CA HIS A 108 6.90 -18.08 -4.69
C HIS A 108 8.19 -17.30 -4.42
N LEU A 109 8.38 -16.79 -3.20
CA LEU A 109 9.61 -16.08 -2.82
C LEU A 109 10.84 -17.00 -2.66
N ALA A 110 10.66 -18.31 -2.62
CA ALA A 110 11.77 -19.25 -2.72
C ALA A 110 12.31 -19.36 -4.16
N ALA A 111 11.44 -19.21 -5.16
CA ALA A 111 11.77 -19.29 -6.58
C ALA A 111 12.07 -17.92 -7.21
N SER A 112 11.51 -16.83 -6.69
CA SER A 112 11.65 -15.48 -7.21
C SER A 112 12.04 -14.50 -6.10
N ARG A 113 12.64 -13.37 -6.48
CA ARG A 113 12.98 -12.30 -5.52
C ARG A 113 11.80 -11.42 -5.16
N ALA A 114 10.77 -11.37 -5.99
CA ALA A 114 9.55 -10.65 -5.69
C ALA A 114 8.30 -11.35 -6.21
N VAL A 115 7.21 -10.98 -5.58
CA VAL A 115 5.84 -11.36 -5.97
C VAL A 115 5.01 -10.10 -6.00
N VAL A 116 4.16 -9.96 -7.00
CA VAL A 116 3.15 -8.89 -7.04
C VAL A 116 1.81 -9.45 -6.61
N SER A 117 1.10 -8.70 -5.78
CA SER A 117 -0.30 -8.95 -5.41
C SER A 117 -1.03 -7.62 -5.28
N HIS A 118 -2.22 -7.61 -4.77
CA HIS A 118 -2.88 -6.35 -4.38
C HIS A 118 -2.97 -6.23 -2.86
N GLY A 119 -3.04 -4.99 -2.38
CA GLY A 119 -3.02 -4.67 -0.96
C GLY A 119 -4.39 -4.69 -0.29
N TYR A 120 -5.40 -5.29 -0.91
CA TYR A 120 -6.70 -5.37 -0.26
C TYR A 120 -6.67 -6.43 0.85
N PRO A 121 -7.32 -6.18 2.00
CA PRO A 121 -7.42 -7.19 3.05
C PRO A 121 -8.16 -8.43 2.55
N PRO A 122 -7.84 -9.62 3.06
CA PRO A 122 -8.48 -10.88 2.64
C PRO A 122 -9.88 -11.03 3.26
N TYR A 123 -10.76 -10.07 2.99
CA TYR A 123 -12.15 -10.13 3.44
C TYR A 123 -13.05 -10.77 2.38
N GLY A 124 -13.94 -11.66 2.83
CA GLY A 124 -15.03 -12.14 2.04
C GLY A 124 -16.31 -11.30 2.25
N LEU A 125 -17.36 -11.62 1.47
CA LEU A 125 -18.69 -10.99 1.56
C LEU A 125 -19.30 -11.02 2.96
N TYR A 126 -19.00 -12.04 3.71
CA TYR A 126 -19.56 -12.35 5.03
C TYR A 126 -18.76 -11.78 6.20
N GLU A 127 -17.60 -11.20 5.95
CA GLU A 127 -16.73 -10.64 7.01
C GLU A 127 -17.17 -9.25 7.46
N PHE A 128 -17.98 -8.59 6.65
CA PHE A 128 -18.65 -7.36 7.03
C PHE A 128 -20.11 -7.63 7.39
N PRO A 129 -20.66 -6.95 8.38
CA PRO A 129 -22.11 -6.91 8.57
C PRO A 129 -22.77 -6.54 7.23
N PRO A 130 -23.96 -7.06 6.91
CA PRO A 130 -24.66 -6.80 5.66
C PRO A 130 -25.20 -5.37 5.61
N GLU A 131 -24.29 -4.40 5.65
CA GLU A 131 -24.57 -2.99 5.48
C GLU A 131 -24.73 -2.66 4.00
N VAL A 132 -25.69 -1.82 3.69
CA VAL A 132 -25.97 -1.34 2.33
C VAL A 132 -25.53 0.11 2.21
N GLY A 133 -24.92 0.46 1.08
CA GLY A 133 -24.60 1.85 0.75
C GLY A 133 -23.42 2.46 1.50
N LYS A 134 -22.53 1.64 2.07
CA LYS A 134 -21.32 2.11 2.72
C LYS A 134 -20.05 1.71 1.99
N ILE A 135 -19.16 2.68 1.80
CA ILE A 135 -17.82 2.41 1.28
C ILE A 135 -17.04 1.59 2.32
N PRO A 136 -16.35 0.51 1.90
CA PRO A 136 -15.55 -0.29 2.81
C PRO A 136 -14.52 0.59 3.56
N PRO A 137 -14.41 0.46 4.90
CA PRO A 137 -13.43 1.21 5.68
C PRO A 137 -12.00 0.73 5.45
N HIS A 138 -11.86 -0.52 5.01
CA HIS A 138 -10.57 -1.14 4.70
C HIS A 138 -10.19 -0.84 3.25
N ARG A 139 -8.97 -0.38 3.07
CA ARG A 139 -8.40 -0.11 1.74
C ARG A 139 -7.06 -0.79 1.59
N THR A 140 -6.41 -0.54 0.47
CA THR A 140 -5.12 -1.13 0.10
C THR A 140 -4.03 -0.93 1.14
N ASP A 141 -3.90 0.28 1.69
CA ASP A 141 -2.84 0.59 2.64
C ASP A 141 -3.03 -0.21 3.94
N THR A 142 -4.28 -0.32 4.41
CA THR A 142 -4.63 -1.15 5.57
C THR A 142 -4.31 -2.62 5.34
N GLY A 143 -4.68 -3.17 4.18
CA GLY A 143 -4.40 -4.56 3.86
C GLY A 143 -2.91 -4.85 3.72
N ALA A 144 -2.15 -3.93 3.14
CA ALA A 144 -0.70 -4.04 3.05
C ALA A 144 -0.04 -4.08 4.43
N PHE A 145 -0.50 -3.23 5.35
CA PHE A 145 -0.05 -3.23 6.74
C PHE A 145 -0.34 -4.57 7.43
N LEU A 146 -1.56 -5.08 7.30
CA LEU A 146 -1.96 -6.36 7.90
C LEU A 146 -1.12 -7.53 7.37
N LEU A 147 -0.82 -7.57 6.06
CA LEU A 147 0.07 -8.55 5.47
C LEU A 147 1.50 -8.42 6.01
N ALA A 148 2.02 -7.19 6.05
CA ALA A 148 3.36 -6.92 6.57
C ALA A 148 3.50 -7.37 8.03
N ASP A 149 2.52 -7.05 8.87
CA ASP A 149 2.52 -7.43 10.29
C ASP A 149 2.36 -8.95 10.47
N ALA A 150 1.48 -9.60 9.71
CA ALA A 150 1.28 -11.03 9.77
C ALA A 150 2.55 -11.82 9.43
N TYR A 151 3.32 -11.39 8.42
CA TYR A 151 4.58 -12.02 8.04
C TYR A 151 5.79 -11.56 8.86
N GLY A 152 5.66 -10.48 9.61
CA GLY A 152 6.76 -9.89 10.35
C GLY A 152 7.81 -9.26 9.44
N ALA A 153 7.35 -8.51 8.44
CA ALA A 153 8.19 -7.87 7.43
C ALA A 153 9.30 -7.00 8.06
N ALA A 154 10.43 -6.92 7.36
CA ALA A 154 11.55 -6.07 7.75
C ALA A 154 11.22 -4.60 7.54
N ARG A 155 10.56 -4.28 6.43
CA ARG A 155 10.17 -2.91 6.05
C ARG A 155 8.78 -2.90 5.42
N THR A 156 8.06 -1.81 5.65
CA THR A 156 6.74 -1.55 5.05
C THR A 156 6.75 -0.15 4.45
N ILE A 157 6.77 -0.08 3.13
CA ILE A 157 7.00 1.14 2.36
C ILE A 157 5.75 1.44 1.51
N TYR A 158 5.25 2.66 1.62
CA TYR A 158 4.12 3.18 0.84
C TYR A 158 4.63 4.18 -0.19
N VAL A 159 4.62 3.80 -1.46
CA VAL A 159 5.06 4.63 -2.58
C VAL A 159 3.88 5.45 -3.07
N LYS A 160 3.98 6.75 -2.92
CA LYS A 160 2.96 7.76 -3.26
C LYS A 160 3.56 8.83 -4.18
N ASP A 161 2.78 9.84 -4.54
CA ASP A 161 3.18 10.99 -5.35
C ASP A 161 3.44 12.25 -4.50
N VAL A 162 3.58 12.09 -3.20
CA VAL A 162 3.87 13.14 -2.22
C VAL A 162 5.10 12.78 -1.40
N ASP A 163 5.84 13.79 -0.93
CA ASP A 163 7.08 13.59 -0.18
C ASP A 163 6.87 12.99 1.22
N GLY A 164 5.63 12.87 1.66
CA GLY A 164 5.26 12.31 2.96
C GLY A 164 3.96 12.90 3.48
N VAL A 165 3.82 12.97 4.80
CA VAL A 165 2.71 13.64 5.49
C VAL A 165 3.07 15.10 5.71
N PHE A 166 2.13 16.00 5.45
CA PHE A 166 2.27 17.43 5.67
C PHE A 166 1.29 17.92 6.75
N THR A 167 1.64 19.01 7.40
CA THR A 167 0.80 19.66 8.44
C THR A 167 -0.51 20.22 7.90
N SER A 168 -0.57 20.49 6.59
CA SER A 168 -1.76 20.94 5.84
C SER A 168 -1.64 20.46 4.39
N ASP A 169 -2.69 20.65 3.57
CA ASP A 169 -2.60 20.30 2.14
C ASP A 169 -1.57 21.19 1.44
N PRO A 170 -0.48 20.62 0.89
CA PRO A 170 0.55 21.39 0.20
C PRO A 170 0.07 22.06 -1.11
N VAL A 171 -1.13 21.70 -1.59
CA VAL A 171 -1.75 22.24 -2.81
C VAL A 171 -2.92 23.17 -2.46
N ALA A 172 -3.20 23.39 -1.18
CA ALA A 172 -4.28 24.26 -0.75
C ALA A 172 -4.11 25.69 -1.25
N ALA A 173 -5.18 26.26 -1.78
CA ALA A 173 -5.18 27.61 -2.35
C ALA A 173 -5.21 28.73 -1.28
N ASP A 174 -5.24 28.40 -0.01
CA ASP A 174 -5.39 29.35 1.10
C ASP A 174 -4.08 30.01 1.55
N GLY A 175 -2.94 29.67 0.91
CA GLY A 175 -1.61 30.21 1.23
C GLY A 175 -1.01 29.67 2.53
N SER A 176 -1.60 28.67 3.16
CA SER A 176 -1.00 27.99 4.32
C SER A 176 0.32 27.32 3.92
N ARG A 177 1.37 27.52 4.73
CA ARG A 177 2.66 26.87 4.51
C ARG A 177 2.61 25.45 5.05
N ALA A 178 2.40 24.48 4.16
CA ALA A 178 2.49 23.08 4.52
C ALA A 178 3.95 22.69 4.85
N GLU A 179 4.16 22.09 6.00
CA GLU A 179 5.47 21.58 6.40
C GLU A 179 5.46 20.05 6.39
N LEU A 180 6.52 19.45 5.85
CA LEU A 180 6.69 18.01 5.88
C LEU A 180 6.92 17.53 7.31
N ILE A 181 6.20 16.53 7.74
CA ILE A 181 6.38 15.84 9.02
C ILE A 181 7.32 14.66 8.81
N PRO A 182 8.60 14.73 9.19
CA PRO A 182 9.54 13.68 8.89
C PRO A 182 9.28 12.39 9.71
N ARG A 183 8.81 12.54 10.96
CA ARG A 183 8.52 11.41 11.85
C ARG A 183 7.39 11.75 12.81
N VAL A 184 6.46 10.81 13.01
CA VAL A 184 5.28 11.01 13.86
C VAL A 184 4.75 9.68 14.40
N GLY A 185 4.17 9.69 15.61
CA GLY A 185 3.43 8.55 16.15
C GLY A 185 2.08 8.36 15.43
N ALA A 186 1.64 7.12 15.29
CA ALA A 186 0.37 6.82 14.61
C ALA A 186 -0.83 7.44 15.34
N THR A 187 -0.85 7.38 16.67
CA THR A 187 -1.91 7.97 17.49
C THR A 187 -1.88 9.51 17.41
N GLU A 188 -0.69 10.10 17.47
CA GLU A 188 -0.51 11.53 17.31
C GLU A 188 -1.02 12.01 15.95
N LEU A 189 -0.65 11.30 14.88
CA LEU A 189 -1.10 11.64 13.52
C LEU A 189 -2.62 11.56 13.38
N LEU A 190 -3.25 10.55 13.96
CA LEU A 190 -4.72 10.46 14.00
C LEU A 190 -5.36 11.65 14.75
N ALA A 191 -4.75 12.05 15.87
CA ALA A 191 -5.26 13.16 16.69
C ALA A 191 -5.12 14.52 15.97
N MET A 192 -4.20 14.67 15.02
CA MET A 192 -4.07 15.88 14.22
C MET A 192 -5.27 16.13 13.29
N ASN A 193 -6.07 15.09 13.01
CA ASN A 193 -7.28 15.17 12.17
C ASN A 193 -7.06 15.94 10.85
N LEU A 194 -5.96 15.63 10.16
CA LEU A 194 -5.58 16.28 8.91
C LEU A 194 -6.62 16.00 7.81
N ASP A 195 -6.94 17.00 7.02
CA ASP A 195 -7.88 16.90 5.89
C ASP A 195 -7.40 15.91 4.82
N THR A 196 -6.08 15.78 4.65
CA THR A 196 -5.46 14.88 3.68
C THR A 196 -4.42 14.00 4.34
N LEU A 197 -4.62 12.68 4.21
CA LEU A 197 -3.63 11.68 4.60
C LEU A 197 -3.24 10.85 3.35
N PRO A 198 -1.95 10.61 3.13
CA PRO A 198 -1.49 9.76 2.03
C PRO A 198 -1.73 8.27 2.26
N VAL A 199 -2.14 7.87 3.46
CA VAL A 199 -2.47 6.50 3.85
C VAL A 199 -3.84 6.45 4.53
N ASP A 200 -4.42 5.25 4.63
CA ASP A 200 -5.72 5.05 5.28
C ASP A 200 -5.66 5.36 6.78
N ALA A 201 -6.60 6.13 7.30
CA ALA A 201 -6.71 6.39 8.73
C ALA A 201 -6.88 5.11 9.56
N LEU A 202 -7.58 4.10 9.01
CA LEU A 202 -7.74 2.81 9.68
C LEU A 202 -6.41 2.07 9.87
N LEU A 203 -5.46 2.19 8.93
CA LEU A 203 -4.12 1.66 9.10
C LEU A 203 -3.47 2.22 10.37
N LEU A 204 -3.53 3.54 10.56
CA LEU A 204 -2.95 4.20 11.74
C LEU A 204 -3.58 3.69 13.04
N ALA A 205 -4.90 3.52 13.06
CA ALA A 205 -5.60 2.94 14.21
C ALA A 205 -5.17 1.49 14.51
N LEU A 206 -4.86 0.69 13.47
CA LEU A 206 -4.42 -0.69 13.63
C LEU A 206 -2.95 -0.80 14.07
N MET A 207 -2.13 0.20 13.78
CA MET A 207 -0.72 0.21 14.20
C MET A 207 -0.55 0.03 15.71
N SER A 208 -1.46 0.57 16.53
CA SER A 208 -1.45 0.38 17.99
C SER A 208 -1.57 -1.08 18.43
N ARG A 209 -2.02 -1.98 17.54
CA ARG A 209 -2.17 -3.41 17.77
C ARG A 209 -1.16 -4.27 17.02
N ALA A 210 -0.21 -3.65 16.34
CA ALA A 210 0.83 -4.33 15.59
C ALA A 210 1.63 -5.31 16.47
N LYS A 211 2.05 -6.41 15.88
CA LYS A 211 2.82 -7.45 16.56
C LYS A 211 4.30 -7.42 16.15
N HIS A 212 4.58 -7.01 14.93
CA HIS A 212 5.91 -7.08 14.35
C HIS A 212 6.33 -5.78 13.65
N VAL A 213 5.39 -5.10 12.96
CA VAL A 213 5.67 -3.84 12.27
C VAL A 213 5.60 -2.69 13.25
N THR A 214 6.75 -2.11 13.58
CA THR A 214 6.87 -1.00 14.52
C THR A 214 6.83 0.36 13.85
N GLU A 215 7.09 0.40 12.54
CA GLU A 215 7.05 1.64 11.75
C GLU A 215 6.74 1.33 10.28
N ILE A 216 6.18 2.31 9.60
CA ILE A 216 5.95 2.34 8.16
C ILE A 216 6.59 3.60 7.59
N GLN A 217 6.93 3.57 6.30
CA GLN A 217 7.54 4.71 5.62
C GLN A 217 6.75 5.11 4.38
N ILE A 218 6.46 6.41 4.24
CA ILE A 218 5.80 6.99 3.08
C ILE A 218 6.88 7.69 2.25
N VAL A 219 6.99 7.32 0.98
CA VAL A 219 8.00 7.86 0.07
C VAL A 219 7.39 8.37 -1.23
N ASN A 220 7.97 9.42 -1.78
CA ASN A 220 7.62 9.92 -3.09
C ASN A 220 8.28 9.04 -4.18
N GLY A 221 7.48 8.22 -4.87
CA GLY A 221 7.96 7.38 -5.96
C GLY A 221 8.29 8.15 -7.25
N ARG A 222 7.96 9.44 -7.33
CA ARG A 222 8.32 10.31 -8.45
C ARG A 222 9.73 10.91 -8.30
N THR A 223 10.31 10.80 -7.12
CA THR A 223 11.68 11.25 -6.83
C THR A 223 12.62 10.06 -6.95
N PRO A 224 13.50 10.02 -7.96
CA PRO A 224 14.42 8.90 -8.17
C PRO A 224 15.29 8.61 -6.95
N GLY A 225 15.48 7.33 -6.65
CA GLY A 225 16.29 6.84 -5.54
C GLY A 225 15.57 6.75 -4.19
N ASN A 226 14.37 7.29 -4.05
CA ASN A 226 13.65 7.26 -2.76
C ASN A 226 13.23 5.84 -2.35
N ILE A 227 12.80 5.00 -3.29
CA ILE A 227 12.42 3.62 -3.01
C ILE A 227 13.66 2.82 -2.61
N THR A 228 14.75 2.99 -3.35
CA THR A 228 16.04 2.34 -3.06
C THR A 228 16.55 2.68 -1.68
N LYS A 229 16.59 3.97 -1.32
CA LYS A 229 16.99 4.43 0.01
C LYS A 229 16.12 3.85 1.11
N ALA A 230 14.79 3.88 0.93
CA ALA A 230 13.87 3.30 1.90
C ALA A 230 14.09 1.78 2.07
N LEU A 231 14.35 1.04 1.00
CA LEU A 231 14.69 -0.38 1.04
C LEU A 231 16.03 -0.64 1.75
N GLN A 232 16.98 0.27 1.66
CA GLN A 232 18.25 0.23 2.40
C GLN A 232 18.09 0.61 3.88
N GLY A 233 16.94 1.16 4.27
CA GLY A 233 16.62 1.56 5.64
C GLY A 233 16.98 3.01 5.94
N GLU A 234 17.23 3.82 4.92
CA GLU A 234 17.41 5.26 5.10
C GLU A 234 16.07 5.94 5.36
N HIS A 235 16.09 6.99 6.15
CA HIS A 235 14.93 7.83 6.38
C HIS A 235 14.70 8.74 5.18
N VAL A 236 13.64 8.47 4.42
CA VAL A 236 13.16 9.28 3.28
C VAL A 236 11.68 9.55 3.47
N GLY A 237 11.23 10.78 3.25
CA GLY A 237 9.82 11.15 3.38
C GLY A 237 9.34 11.13 4.84
N THR A 238 8.25 10.45 5.14
CA THR A 238 7.70 10.36 6.51
C THR A 238 7.78 8.94 7.05
N ILE A 239 8.32 8.80 8.26
CA ILE A 239 8.20 7.59 9.07
C ILE A 239 7.05 7.76 10.06
N ILE A 240 6.08 6.85 10.01
CA ILE A 240 5.01 6.75 11.02
C ILE A 240 5.33 5.52 11.89
N HIS A 241 5.41 5.72 13.20
CA HIS A 241 5.76 4.66 14.13
C HIS A 241 4.62 4.34 15.10
N VAL A 242 4.68 3.15 15.68
CA VAL A 242 3.83 2.75 16.81
C VAL A 242 4.23 3.59 18.02
N ASP A 243 3.24 4.09 18.78
CA ASP A 243 3.45 4.86 20.02
C ASP A 243 3.90 3.96 21.17
#